data_fbc95d87a6093747666d044893e9a500
#
_entry.id   fbc95d87a6093747666d044893e9a500
#
_cell.length_a   1.000
_cell.length_b   1.000
_cell.length_c   1.000
_cell.angle_alpha   90.00
_cell.angle_beta   90.00
_cell.angle_gamma   90.00
#
_symmetry.space_group_name_H-M   'P 1'
#
loop_
_entity.id
_entity.type
_entity.pdbx_description
1 polymer ?
#
loop_
_entity_poly.entity_id
_entity_poly.type
_entity_poly.pdbx_seq_one_letter_code
_entity_poly.pdbx_strand_id
1 'polypeptide(L)'
;AGVGFDWEKPEQVWEKVQEELNELNAEIKKGNTDNIEAEFGDVLFSMINYARFINVNPENALERTNKKFINRFQYLETAAKKINKSLHDMSLEEMDVFWNEAKQFYS
;
A
#
# COMPACT_ATOMS: atom_id res chain seq x y z
N ALA A 1 -24.02 4.30 -18.00
CA ALA A 1 -23.44 3.07 -17.54
C ALA A 1 -22.63 2.48 -18.68
N GLY A 2 -21.56 1.98 -18.44
CA GLY A 2 -20.75 1.42 -19.45
C GLY A 2 -21.10 -0.03 -19.70
N VAL A 3 -20.13 -0.81 -19.71
CA VAL A 3 -20.20 -2.20 -20.11
C VAL A 3 -20.39 -3.15 -18.93
N GLY A 4 -21.14 -2.74 -17.95
CA GLY A 4 -21.42 -3.57 -16.78
C GLY A 4 -20.39 -3.50 -15.68
N PHE A 5 -19.36 -2.70 -15.85
CA PHE A 5 -18.38 -2.44 -14.78
C PHE A 5 -18.79 -1.28 -13.89
N ASP A 6 -19.69 -0.42 -14.39
CA ASP A 6 -20.07 0.79 -13.67
C ASP A 6 -21.16 0.47 -12.66
N TRP A 7 -20.82 0.61 -11.41
CA TRP A 7 -21.78 0.54 -10.32
C TRP A 7 -22.30 1.94 -10.03
N GLU A 8 -23.54 2.02 -9.63
CA GLU A 8 -24.17 3.30 -9.35
C GLU A 8 -23.70 3.93 -8.05
N LYS A 9 -23.24 3.10 -7.10
CA LYS A 9 -22.91 3.56 -5.75
C LYS A 9 -21.54 3.11 -5.33
N PRO A 10 -20.78 3.98 -4.63
CA PRO A 10 -19.47 3.62 -4.11
C PRO A 10 -19.49 2.39 -3.21
N GLU A 11 -20.57 2.18 -2.45
CA GLU A 11 -20.69 1.02 -1.57
C GLU A 11 -20.64 -0.29 -2.31
N GLN A 12 -21.21 -0.35 -3.51
CA GLN A 12 -21.18 -1.55 -4.34
C GLN A 12 -19.77 -1.84 -4.84
N VAL A 13 -19.04 -0.79 -5.17
CA VAL A 13 -17.66 -0.93 -5.63
C VAL A 13 -16.77 -1.36 -4.47
N TRP A 14 -17.03 -0.84 -3.28
CA TRP A 14 -16.32 -1.25 -2.07
C TRP A 14 -16.53 -2.72 -1.75
N GLU A 15 -17.77 -3.21 -1.88
CA GLU A 15 -18.07 -4.61 -1.71
C GLU A 15 -17.28 -5.50 -2.68
N LYS A 16 -17.12 -5.02 -3.91
CA LYS A 16 -16.31 -5.72 -4.92
C LYS A 16 -14.84 -5.80 -4.49
N VAL A 17 -14.31 -4.72 -3.95
CA VAL A 17 -12.93 -4.72 -3.41
C VAL A 17 -12.79 -5.79 -2.33
N GLN A 18 -13.72 -5.87 -1.40
CA GLN A 18 -13.70 -6.85 -0.34
C GLN A 18 -13.79 -8.28 -0.89
N GLU A 19 -14.62 -8.48 -1.89
CA GLU A 19 -14.76 -9.78 -2.57
C GLU A 19 -13.43 -10.21 -3.19
N GLU A 20 -12.76 -9.30 -3.91
CA GLU A 20 -11.48 -9.61 -4.53
C GLU A 20 -10.39 -9.88 -3.49
N LEU A 21 -10.40 -9.16 -2.37
CA LEU A 21 -9.46 -9.43 -1.28
C LEU A 21 -9.66 -10.82 -0.69
N ASN A 22 -10.91 -11.26 -0.53
CA ASN A 22 -11.21 -12.60 -0.03
C ASN A 22 -10.76 -13.68 -1.01
N GLU A 23 -10.95 -13.46 -2.29
CA GLU A 23 -10.49 -14.38 -3.34
C GLU A 23 -8.96 -14.49 -3.35
N LEU A 24 -8.26 -13.36 -3.23
CA LEU A 24 -6.82 -13.36 -3.11
C LEU A 24 -6.35 -14.17 -1.90
N ASN A 25 -6.97 -13.94 -0.76
CA ASN A 25 -6.62 -14.67 0.47
C ASN A 25 -6.83 -16.18 0.31
N ALA A 26 -7.91 -16.57 -0.36
CA ALA A 26 -8.19 -17.98 -0.63
C ALA A 26 -7.12 -18.61 -1.52
N GLU A 27 -6.67 -17.90 -2.56
CA GLU A 27 -5.62 -18.39 -3.45
C GLU A 27 -4.26 -18.48 -2.77
N ILE A 28 -3.96 -17.52 -1.89
CA ILE A 28 -2.72 -17.56 -1.09
C ILE A 28 -2.68 -18.84 -0.25
N LYS A 29 -3.80 -19.22 0.35
CA LYS A 29 -3.89 -20.45 1.14
C LYS A 29 -3.69 -21.71 0.31
N LYS A 30 -4.12 -21.69 -0.94
CA LYS A 30 -3.90 -22.79 -1.88
C LYS A 30 -2.47 -22.89 -2.40
N GLY A 31 -1.75 -21.76 -2.41
CA GLY A 31 -0.35 -21.72 -2.79
C GLY A 31 -0.08 -21.74 -4.30
N ASN A 32 -1.06 -21.50 -5.15
CA ASN A 32 -0.86 -21.45 -6.60
C ASN A 32 -0.41 -20.04 -7.01
N THR A 33 0.87 -19.93 -7.38
CA THR A 33 1.51 -18.64 -7.67
C THR A 33 0.84 -17.89 -8.83
N ASP A 34 0.48 -18.61 -9.90
CA ASP A 34 -0.15 -17.96 -11.06
C ASP A 34 -1.52 -17.38 -10.69
N ASN A 35 -2.30 -18.13 -9.91
CA ASN A 35 -3.60 -17.66 -9.47
C ASN A 35 -3.48 -16.51 -8.47
N ILE A 36 -2.48 -16.54 -7.61
CA ILE A 36 -2.21 -15.45 -6.67
C ILE A 36 -1.90 -14.16 -7.43
N GLU A 37 -1.06 -14.24 -8.45
CA GLU A 37 -0.73 -13.07 -9.27
C GLU A 37 -1.97 -12.51 -9.96
N ALA A 38 -2.80 -13.37 -10.55
CA ALA A 38 -4.03 -12.96 -11.21
C ALA A 38 -4.99 -12.28 -10.25
N GLU A 39 -5.20 -12.88 -9.06
CA GLU A 39 -6.10 -12.31 -8.05
C GLU A 39 -5.55 -11.00 -7.48
N PHE A 40 -4.24 -10.88 -7.33
CA PHE A 40 -3.63 -9.63 -6.89
C PHE A 40 -3.90 -8.51 -7.91
N GLY A 41 -3.78 -8.83 -9.20
CA GLY A 41 -4.13 -7.88 -10.26
C GLY A 41 -5.58 -7.42 -10.17
N ASP A 42 -6.49 -8.36 -9.89
CA ASP A 42 -7.91 -8.05 -9.74
C ASP A 42 -8.17 -7.13 -8.53
N VAL A 43 -7.45 -7.34 -7.44
CA VAL A 43 -7.53 -6.44 -6.27
C VAL A 43 -7.09 -5.03 -6.65
N LEU A 44 -5.94 -4.89 -7.34
CA LEU A 44 -5.45 -3.59 -7.77
C LEU A 44 -6.45 -2.90 -8.69
N PHE A 45 -7.00 -3.64 -9.66
CA PHE A 45 -8.00 -3.10 -10.57
C PHE A 45 -9.24 -2.60 -9.84
N SER A 46 -9.75 -3.38 -8.90
CA SER A 46 -10.93 -3.00 -8.13
C SER A 46 -10.66 -1.79 -7.25
N MET A 47 -9.47 -1.68 -6.66
CA MET A 47 -9.07 -0.50 -5.88
C MET A 47 -8.99 0.75 -6.74
N ILE A 48 -8.41 0.65 -7.93
CA ILE A 48 -8.32 1.77 -8.87
C ILE A 48 -9.72 2.22 -9.28
N ASN A 49 -10.60 1.27 -9.54
CA ASN A 49 -11.98 1.57 -9.88
C ASN A 49 -12.70 2.26 -8.72
N TYR A 50 -12.51 1.78 -7.51
CA TYR A 50 -13.08 2.41 -6.32
C TYR A 50 -12.61 3.86 -6.17
N ALA A 51 -11.33 4.12 -6.43
CA ALA A 51 -10.77 5.47 -6.34
C ALA A 51 -11.54 6.46 -7.21
N ARG A 52 -11.98 6.05 -8.40
CA ARG A 52 -12.80 6.88 -9.29
C ARG A 52 -14.09 7.34 -8.61
N PHE A 53 -14.74 6.44 -7.88
CA PHE A 53 -16.02 6.73 -7.24
C PHE A 53 -15.89 7.65 -6.02
N ILE A 54 -14.74 7.68 -5.39
CA ILE A 54 -14.49 8.56 -4.25
C ILE A 54 -13.65 9.80 -4.64
N ASN A 55 -13.49 10.03 -5.94
CA ASN A 55 -12.78 11.19 -6.48
C ASN A 55 -11.32 11.27 -6.06
N VAL A 56 -10.66 10.13 -5.99
CA VAL A 56 -9.24 10.03 -5.68
C VAL A 56 -8.49 9.62 -6.94
N ASN A 57 -7.40 10.31 -7.24
CA ASN A 57 -6.49 9.87 -8.29
C ASN A 57 -5.52 8.86 -7.67
N PRO A 58 -5.59 7.58 -8.07
CA PRO A 58 -4.78 6.54 -7.40
C PRO A 58 -3.28 6.71 -7.66
N GLU A 59 -2.89 7.24 -8.81
CA GLU A 59 -1.48 7.48 -9.09
C GLU A 59 -0.91 8.57 -8.19
N ASN A 60 -1.65 9.67 -8.02
CA ASN A 60 -1.25 10.75 -7.12
C ASN A 60 -1.21 10.28 -5.67
N ALA A 61 -2.18 9.47 -5.27
CA ALA A 61 -2.22 8.93 -3.92
C ALA A 61 -0.97 8.06 -3.65
N LEU A 62 -0.63 7.19 -4.58
CA LEU A 62 0.54 6.33 -4.45
C LEU A 62 1.83 7.15 -4.44
N GLU A 63 1.92 8.16 -5.32
CA GLU A 63 3.10 9.01 -5.37
C GLU A 63 3.32 9.74 -4.05
N ARG A 64 2.26 10.25 -3.42
CA ARG A 64 2.37 10.88 -2.11
C ARG A 64 2.93 9.92 -1.07
N THR A 65 2.47 8.69 -1.09
CA THR A 65 2.96 7.66 -0.18
C THR A 65 4.42 7.32 -0.46
N ASN A 66 4.78 7.21 -1.72
CA ASN A 66 6.17 6.92 -2.11
C ASN A 66 7.11 8.03 -1.63
N LYS A 67 6.77 9.29 -1.82
CA LYS A 67 7.56 10.41 -1.35
C LYS A 67 7.70 10.42 0.16
N LYS A 68 6.61 10.19 0.85
CA LYS A 68 6.58 10.10 2.31
C LYS A 68 7.53 9.00 2.79
N PHE A 69 7.48 7.85 2.16
CA PHE A 69 8.31 6.71 2.51
C PHE A 69 9.79 6.99 2.27
N ILE A 70 10.12 7.61 1.14
CA ILE A 70 11.48 8.02 0.81
C ILE A 70 12.01 8.99 1.86
N ASN A 71 11.23 9.99 2.24
CA ASN A 71 11.63 10.98 3.23
C ASN A 71 11.87 10.34 4.60
N ARG A 72 11.00 9.42 5.00
CA ARG A 72 11.17 8.70 6.26
C ARG A 72 12.42 7.82 6.24
N PHE A 73 12.70 7.18 5.12
CA PHE A 73 13.87 6.34 4.97
C PHE A 73 15.16 7.17 5.06
N GLN A 74 15.18 8.33 4.40
CA GLN A 74 16.31 9.26 4.49
C GLN A 74 16.53 9.75 5.92
N TYR A 75 15.46 9.96 6.66
CA TYR A 75 15.56 10.31 8.07
C TYR A 75 16.26 9.20 8.85
N LEU A 76 15.89 7.93 8.61
CA LEU A 76 16.55 6.79 9.23
C LEU A 76 18.03 6.74 8.91
N GLU A 77 18.39 6.95 7.66
CA GLU A 77 19.79 6.94 7.23
C GLU A 77 20.59 8.03 7.94
N THR A 78 20.04 9.23 8.05
CA THR A 78 20.66 10.35 8.76
C THR A 78 20.83 10.06 10.23
N ALA A 79 19.81 9.49 10.86
CA ALA A 79 19.84 9.13 12.27
C ALA A 79 20.91 8.06 12.55
N ALA A 80 20.99 7.07 11.65
CA ALA A 80 22.00 6.02 11.76
C ALA A 80 23.42 6.60 11.70
N LYS A 81 23.66 7.53 10.80
CA LYS A 81 24.96 8.21 10.68
C LYS A 81 25.33 8.96 11.94
N LYS A 82 24.37 9.61 12.59
CA LYS A 82 24.62 10.36 13.82
C LYS A 82 25.11 9.49 14.96
N ILE A 83 24.72 8.22 14.98
CA ILE A 83 25.15 7.26 15.99
C ILE A 83 26.25 6.33 15.47
N ASN A 84 26.84 6.67 14.33
CA ASN A 84 27.92 5.92 13.69
C ASN A 84 27.57 4.45 13.41
N LYS A 85 26.33 4.22 13.00
CA LYS A 85 25.87 2.89 12.58
C LYS A 85 25.36 2.93 11.15
N SER A 86 25.51 1.80 10.45
CA SER A 86 24.80 1.59 9.20
C SER A 86 23.40 1.04 9.52
N LEU A 87 22.48 1.09 8.56
CA LEU A 87 21.16 0.50 8.75
C LEU A 87 21.23 -1.00 9.02
N HIS A 88 22.24 -1.67 8.46
CA HIS A 88 22.46 -3.10 8.69
C HIS A 88 22.84 -3.43 10.13
N ASP A 89 23.45 -2.48 10.82
CA ASP A 89 23.92 -2.67 12.19
C ASP A 89 22.90 -2.25 13.23
N MET A 90 21.75 -1.71 12.78
CA MET A 90 20.70 -1.28 13.69
C MET A 90 19.79 -2.44 14.04
N SER A 91 19.37 -2.51 15.31
CA SER A 91 18.34 -3.44 15.72
C SER A 91 16.97 -2.96 15.22
N LEU A 92 16.00 -3.86 15.18
CA LEU A 92 14.63 -3.50 14.84
C LEU A 92 14.07 -2.46 15.82
N GLU A 93 14.43 -2.56 17.10
CA GLU A 93 13.99 -1.62 18.11
C GLU A 93 14.53 -0.21 17.83
N GLU A 94 15.80 -0.10 17.49
CA GLU A 94 16.40 1.19 17.11
C GLU A 94 15.74 1.76 15.85
N MET A 95 15.51 0.93 14.85
CA MET A 95 14.82 1.36 13.64
C MET A 95 13.42 1.86 13.92
N ASP A 96 12.69 1.17 14.79
CA ASP A 96 11.32 1.57 15.15
C ASP A 96 11.28 2.92 15.84
N VAL A 97 12.23 3.20 16.72
CA VAL A 97 12.33 4.50 17.40
C VAL A 97 12.48 5.62 16.35
N PHE A 98 13.45 5.46 15.45
CA PHE A 98 13.70 6.48 14.43
C PHE A 98 12.58 6.56 13.41
N TRP A 99 11.96 5.44 13.07
CA TRP A 99 10.80 5.42 12.17
C TRP A 99 9.62 6.19 12.75
N ASN A 100 9.36 5.99 14.04
CA ASN A 100 8.29 6.71 14.73
C ASN A 100 8.58 8.21 14.80
N GLU A 101 9.84 8.60 15.00
CA GLU A 101 10.24 10.00 14.90
C GLU A 101 9.99 10.56 13.50
N ALA A 102 10.38 9.80 12.47
CA ALA A 102 10.20 10.20 11.08
C ALA A 102 8.74 10.47 10.74
N LYS A 103 7.83 9.67 11.30
CA LYS A 103 6.39 9.86 11.07
C LYS A 103 5.88 11.22 11.57
N GLN A 104 6.51 11.80 12.57
CA GLN A 104 6.12 13.11 13.07
C GLN A 104 6.48 14.23 12.11
N PHE A 105 7.56 14.06 11.35
CA PHE A 105 8.02 15.05 10.37
C PHE A 105 7.44 14.80 8.97
N TYR A 106 7.17 13.56 8.63
CA TYR A 106 6.72 13.15 7.29
C TYR A 106 5.50 12.24 7.41
N SER A 107 4.39 12.83 7.73
CA SER A 107 3.11 12.12 7.87
C SER A 107 2.36 11.93 6.55
#